data_528e5164c232b188685a44841cefc610
#
_entry.id   528e5164c232b188685a44841cefc610
#
_cell.length_a   1.000
_cell.length_b   1.000
_cell.length_c   1.000
_cell.angle_alpha   90.00
_cell.angle_beta   90.00
_cell.angle_gamma   90.00
#
_symmetry.space_group_name_H-M   'P 1'
#
loop_
_entity.id
_entity.type
_entity.pdbx_description
1 polymer ?
#
loop_
_entity_poly.entity_id
_entity_poly.type
_entity_poly.pdbx_seq_one_letter_code
_entity_poly.pdbx_strand_id
1 'polypeptide(L)'
;ASDVYKRQAFRDPHGIRPLCYGTTLGEDGKSEYMIASESVTLEGSEFQILGDVHPGEAIWIDENGDLHKKQCAEHPVYSPCIFEYVYLARPDSQLDGISVYEARLRLGENLAKEIKKSIPLEDIDVVMPIPDSSRPAAAQLAKALNLPYREGFIKNRYVGRTFIMPGQAVRKKSVRQKLNAMAIEFKDKNLSLIHI
;
A
#
# COMPACT_ATOMS: atom_id res chain seq x y z
N ALA A 1 -15.46 -16.60 18.60
CA ALA A 1 -16.07 -15.92 19.74
C ALA A 1 -15.00 -15.01 20.35
N SER A 2 -15.13 -13.70 20.16
CA SER A 2 -14.26 -12.78 20.90
C SER A 2 -14.69 -12.82 22.36
N ASP A 3 -13.74 -13.20 23.21
CA ASP A 3 -13.91 -13.05 24.66
C ASP A 3 -14.08 -11.54 24.94
N VAL A 4 -15.14 -11.20 25.65
CA VAL A 4 -15.49 -9.79 25.94
C VAL A 4 -14.39 -9.11 26.78
N TYR A 5 -13.53 -9.87 27.42
CA TYR A 5 -12.53 -9.40 28.39
C TYR A 5 -11.07 -9.42 27.90
N LYS A 6 -10.78 -10.00 26.74
CA LYS A 6 -9.41 -10.09 26.23
C LYS A 6 -9.37 -9.88 24.73
N ARG A 7 -8.49 -8.99 24.28
CA ARG A 7 -8.17 -8.85 22.86
C ARG A 7 -6.76 -9.32 22.63
N GLN A 8 -6.59 -10.15 21.59
CA GLN A 8 -5.30 -10.72 21.23
C GLN A 8 -5.05 -10.45 19.74
N ALA A 9 -3.80 -10.20 19.42
CA ALA A 9 -3.33 -10.17 18.05
C ALA A 9 -1.95 -10.82 17.97
N PHE A 10 -1.67 -11.45 16.86
CA PHE A 10 -0.37 -12.05 16.59
C PHE A 10 -0.01 -11.90 15.13
N ARG A 11 1.28 -11.80 14.88
CA ARG A 11 1.82 -11.72 13.53
C ARG A 11 2.51 -13.04 13.18
N ASP A 12 2.39 -13.48 11.94
CA ASP A 12 3.05 -14.72 11.49
C ASP A 12 4.58 -14.65 11.63
N PRO A 13 5.28 -15.80 11.74
CA PRO A 13 6.74 -15.83 11.96
C PRO A 13 7.58 -15.18 10.88
N HIS A 14 6.99 -14.94 9.70
CA HIS A 14 7.66 -14.28 8.58
C HIS A 14 7.31 -12.81 8.43
N GLY A 15 6.32 -12.32 9.20
CA GLY A 15 5.84 -10.95 9.08
C GLY A 15 5.28 -10.61 7.70
N ILE A 16 4.63 -11.58 7.03
CA ILE A 16 4.15 -11.45 5.64
C ILE A 16 3.19 -10.27 5.52
N ARG A 17 2.21 -10.20 6.45
CA ARG A 17 1.26 -9.07 6.53
C ARG A 17 1.69 -8.11 7.63
N PRO A 18 1.52 -6.78 7.41
CA PRO A 18 1.81 -5.80 8.44
C PRO A 18 0.77 -5.86 9.55
N LEU A 19 1.20 -5.49 10.76
CA LEU A 19 0.34 -5.34 11.91
C LEU A 19 0.96 -4.31 12.86
N CYS A 20 0.23 -3.23 13.16
CA CYS A 20 0.63 -2.17 14.06
C CYS A 20 -0.40 -1.97 15.17
N TYR A 21 -0.02 -1.27 16.23
CA TYR A 21 -0.88 -1.00 17.34
C TYR A 21 -0.62 0.40 17.90
N GLY A 22 -1.62 0.95 18.55
CA GLY A 22 -1.58 2.29 19.13
C GLY A 22 -2.47 2.39 20.37
N THR A 23 -2.38 3.53 21.03
CA THR A 23 -3.14 3.84 22.24
C THR A 23 -3.75 5.23 22.16
N THR A 24 -4.85 5.39 22.87
CA THR A 24 -5.45 6.70 23.21
C THR A 24 -5.95 6.68 24.65
N LEU A 25 -6.38 7.80 25.17
CA LEU A 25 -7.03 7.88 26.46
C LEU A 25 -8.54 7.87 26.26
N GLY A 26 -9.22 6.94 26.89
CA GLY A 26 -10.67 6.88 26.95
C GLY A 26 -11.27 8.02 27.78
N GLU A 27 -12.57 8.19 27.70
CA GLU A 27 -13.31 9.21 28.47
C GLU A 27 -13.19 9.01 30.00
N ASP A 28 -12.94 7.77 30.45
CA ASP A 28 -12.71 7.40 31.84
C ASP A 28 -11.23 7.61 32.28
N GLY A 29 -10.38 8.14 31.42
CA GLY A 29 -8.95 8.37 31.64
C GLY A 29 -8.08 7.12 31.57
N LYS A 30 -8.63 5.97 31.18
CA LYS A 30 -7.87 4.74 30.98
C LYS A 30 -7.31 4.64 29.56
N SER A 31 -6.24 3.89 29.40
CA SER A 31 -5.68 3.59 28.09
C SER A 31 -6.59 2.67 27.30
N GLU A 32 -6.92 3.08 26.09
CA GLU A 32 -7.55 2.24 25.09
C GLU A 32 -6.53 1.85 24.03
N TYR A 33 -6.67 0.66 23.44
CA TYR A 33 -5.74 0.14 22.45
C TYR A 33 -6.47 -0.24 21.16
N MET A 34 -5.86 0.08 20.05
CA MET A 34 -6.29 -0.34 18.71
C MET A 34 -5.16 -1.08 18.02
N ILE A 35 -5.53 -2.14 17.28
CA ILE A 35 -4.62 -2.94 16.48
C ILE A 35 -5.13 -2.92 15.04
N ALA A 36 -4.26 -2.62 14.09
CA ALA A 36 -4.61 -2.45 12.70
C ALA A 36 -3.54 -3.00 11.76
N SER A 37 -3.92 -3.27 10.51
CA SER A 37 -2.98 -3.65 9.46
C SER A 37 -2.19 -2.47 8.89
N GLU A 38 -2.69 -1.24 9.09
CA GLU A 38 -2.10 -0.02 8.53
C GLU A 38 -2.14 1.12 9.55
N SER A 39 -1.06 1.90 9.62
CA SER A 39 -0.90 3.03 10.55
C SER A 39 -1.97 4.11 10.38
N VAL A 40 -2.41 4.36 9.15
CA VAL A 40 -3.46 5.35 8.84
C VAL A 40 -4.80 5.07 9.53
N THR A 41 -5.08 3.80 9.87
CA THR A 41 -6.28 3.45 10.63
C THR A 41 -6.19 3.97 12.07
N LEU A 42 -5.02 3.85 12.68
CA LEU A 42 -4.74 4.35 14.03
C LEU A 42 -4.81 5.89 14.07
N GLU A 43 -4.10 6.53 13.14
CA GLU A 43 -4.07 8.00 13.04
C GLU A 43 -5.45 8.59 12.76
N GLY A 44 -6.22 7.98 11.83
CA GLY A 44 -7.58 8.41 11.50
C GLY A 44 -8.59 8.21 12.61
N SER A 45 -8.27 7.38 13.61
CA SER A 45 -9.06 7.14 14.82
C SER A 45 -8.47 7.82 16.07
N GLU A 46 -7.52 8.74 15.89
CA GLU A 46 -6.87 9.51 16.95
C GLU A 46 -6.08 8.67 17.97
N PHE A 47 -5.56 7.51 17.54
CA PHE A 47 -4.68 6.68 18.32
C PHE A 47 -3.22 7.03 18.04
N GLN A 48 -2.45 7.26 19.10
CA GLN A 48 -0.99 7.39 19.00
C GLN A 48 -0.38 6.04 18.68
N ILE A 49 0.40 5.98 17.62
CA ILE A 49 1.10 4.75 17.20
C ILE A 49 2.18 4.42 18.23
N LEU A 50 2.14 3.20 18.76
CA LEU A 50 3.15 2.66 19.67
C LEU A 50 4.21 1.84 18.94
N GLY A 51 3.88 1.27 17.78
CA GLY A 51 4.80 0.52 16.95
C GLY A 51 4.16 -0.59 16.14
N ASP A 52 5.01 -1.38 15.52
CA ASP A 52 4.63 -2.59 14.78
C ASP A 52 4.73 -3.83 15.66
N VAL A 53 3.88 -4.82 15.39
CA VAL A 53 4.00 -6.15 15.98
C VAL A 53 5.07 -6.91 15.20
N HIS A 54 6.08 -7.44 15.89
CA HIS A 54 7.20 -8.13 15.23
C HIS A 54 6.78 -9.48 14.65
N PRO A 55 7.51 -10.01 13.66
CA PRO A 55 7.29 -11.37 13.15
C PRO A 55 7.30 -12.40 14.29
N GLY A 56 6.25 -13.20 14.39
CA GLY A 56 6.10 -14.21 15.43
C GLY A 56 5.79 -13.68 16.83
N GLU A 57 5.49 -12.38 16.97
CA GLU A 57 5.08 -11.76 18.23
C GLU A 57 3.56 -11.82 18.39
N ALA A 58 3.12 -12.01 19.62
CA ALA A 58 1.75 -11.83 20.06
C ALA A 58 1.65 -10.65 21.02
N ILE A 59 0.56 -9.90 20.93
CA ILE A 59 0.18 -8.86 21.88
C ILE A 59 -1.22 -9.15 22.42
N TRP A 60 -1.48 -8.81 23.66
CA TRP A 60 -2.82 -8.92 24.24
C TRP A 60 -3.06 -7.85 25.29
N ILE A 61 -4.31 -7.49 25.45
CA ILE A 61 -4.79 -6.59 26.50
C ILE A 61 -5.55 -7.45 27.52
N ASP A 62 -5.15 -7.37 28.78
CA ASP A 62 -5.78 -8.14 29.85
C ASP A 62 -7.04 -7.46 30.41
N GLU A 63 -7.62 -8.05 31.46
CA GLU A 63 -8.84 -7.57 32.13
C GLU A 63 -8.65 -6.21 32.82
N ASN A 64 -7.42 -5.87 33.17
CA ASN A 64 -7.08 -4.59 33.80
C ASN A 64 -6.88 -3.48 32.79
N GLY A 65 -6.82 -3.82 31.49
CA GLY A 65 -6.51 -2.91 30.40
C GLY A 65 -5.00 -2.78 30.14
N ASP A 66 -4.17 -3.66 30.69
CA ASP A 66 -2.72 -3.63 30.49
C ASP A 66 -2.31 -4.34 29.21
N LEU A 67 -1.42 -3.70 28.44
CA LEU A 67 -0.86 -4.25 27.21
C LEU A 67 0.34 -5.14 27.51
N HIS A 68 0.27 -6.36 27.05
CA HIS A 68 1.34 -7.35 27.14
C HIS A 68 1.84 -7.77 25.78
N LYS A 69 3.13 -8.19 25.71
CA LYS A 69 3.77 -8.69 24.49
C LYS A 69 4.55 -9.96 24.78
N LYS A 70 4.58 -10.86 23.80
CA LYS A 70 5.38 -12.08 23.87
C LYS A 70 5.88 -12.48 22.48
N GLN A 71 7.19 -12.67 22.35
CA GLN A 71 7.76 -13.37 21.20
C GLN A 71 7.41 -14.85 21.30
N CYS A 72 6.60 -15.35 20.36
CA CYS A 72 6.11 -16.73 20.35
C CYS A 72 6.93 -17.62 19.41
N ALA A 73 7.43 -17.08 18.30
CA ALA A 73 8.29 -17.81 17.38
C ALA A 73 9.75 -17.79 17.87
N GLU A 74 10.40 -18.95 17.91
CA GLU A 74 11.80 -19.07 18.31
C GLU A 74 12.77 -18.53 17.25
N HIS A 75 12.43 -18.70 15.96
CA HIS A 75 13.27 -18.31 14.83
C HIS A 75 12.45 -17.49 13.80
N PRO A 76 12.03 -16.26 14.12
CA PRO A 76 11.32 -15.43 13.18
C PRO A 76 12.23 -14.97 12.04
N VAL A 77 11.72 -14.96 10.81
CA VAL A 77 12.43 -14.49 9.62
C VAL A 77 11.60 -13.42 8.95
N TYR A 78 12.09 -12.18 8.94
CA TYR A 78 11.37 -11.07 8.32
C TYR A 78 11.35 -11.20 6.78
N SER A 79 10.18 -11.51 6.23
CA SER A 79 9.95 -11.71 4.80
C SER A 79 8.63 -11.06 4.38
N PRO A 80 8.51 -9.73 4.43
CA PRO A 80 7.26 -9.02 4.18
C PRO A 80 6.82 -9.15 2.73
N CYS A 81 5.52 -9.13 2.52
CA CYS A 81 4.94 -9.19 1.19
C CYS A 81 5.15 -7.86 0.45
N ILE A 82 5.85 -7.89 -0.69
CA ILE A 82 6.06 -6.69 -1.52
C ILE A 82 4.76 -6.06 -2.02
N PHE A 83 3.68 -6.84 -2.17
CA PHE A 83 2.37 -6.33 -2.60
C PHE A 83 1.75 -5.34 -1.61
N GLU A 84 2.15 -5.37 -0.35
CA GLU A 84 1.74 -4.33 0.61
C GLU A 84 2.20 -2.95 0.15
N TYR A 85 3.48 -2.83 -0.20
CA TYR A 85 4.07 -1.56 -0.62
C TYR A 85 3.61 -1.12 -2.01
N VAL A 86 3.54 -2.03 -2.97
CA VAL A 86 3.25 -1.66 -4.37
C VAL A 86 1.77 -1.47 -4.65
N TYR A 87 0.88 -2.12 -3.91
CA TYR A 87 -0.53 -2.17 -4.28
C TYR A 87 -1.53 -2.05 -3.13
N LEU A 88 -1.38 -2.85 -2.05
CA LEU A 88 -2.43 -3.01 -1.06
C LEU A 88 -2.52 -1.85 -0.07
N ALA A 89 -1.40 -1.45 0.53
CA ALA A 89 -1.39 -0.38 1.53
C ALA A 89 -1.68 0.99 0.92
N ARG A 90 -2.27 1.84 1.70
CA ARG A 90 -2.44 3.26 1.33
C ARG A 90 -1.07 3.94 1.27
N PRO A 91 -0.87 4.89 0.35
CA PRO A 91 0.44 5.56 0.21
C PRO A 91 0.85 6.34 1.46
N ASP A 92 -0.08 6.81 2.24
CA ASP A 92 0.13 7.54 3.49
C ASP A 92 0.40 6.64 4.71
N SER A 93 0.38 5.30 4.55
CA SER A 93 0.72 4.35 5.61
C SER A 93 2.23 4.21 5.81
N GLN A 94 2.61 3.89 7.06
CA GLN A 94 3.91 3.34 7.40
C GLN A 94 3.75 1.86 7.78
N LEU A 95 4.65 1.02 7.27
CA LEU A 95 4.69 -0.42 7.54
C LEU A 95 6.11 -0.80 7.93
N ASP A 96 6.28 -1.37 9.12
CA ASP A 96 7.61 -1.76 9.66
C ASP A 96 8.64 -0.61 9.57
N GLY A 97 8.20 0.61 9.89
CA GLY A 97 9.03 1.81 9.84
C GLY A 97 9.33 2.35 8.44
N ILE A 98 8.75 1.77 7.38
CA ILE A 98 8.95 2.20 5.99
C ILE A 98 7.70 2.93 5.48
N SER A 99 7.87 4.16 4.99
CA SER A 99 6.81 4.88 4.30
C SER A 99 6.46 4.20 2.98
N VAL A 100 5.19 3.85 2.79
CA VAL A 100 4.68 3.27 1.53
C VAL A 100 4.88 4.25 0.37
N TYR A 101 4.68 5.54 0.61
CA TYR A 101 4.89 6.57 -0.41
C TYR A 101 6.34 6.63 -0.88
N GLU A 102 7.31 6.68 0.06
CA GLU A 102 8.73 6.67 -0.29
C GLU A 102 9.15 5.39 -1.01
N ALA A 103 8.64 4.24 -0.58
CA ALA A 103 8.89 2.98 -1.28
C ALA A 103 8.44 3.05 -2.74
N ARG A 104 7.26 3.61 -3.02
CA ARG A 104 6.76 3.81 -4.39
C ARG A 104 7.59 4.81 -5.20
N LEU A 105 8.08 5.88 -4.59
CA LEU A 105 9.00 6.81 -5.25
C LEU A 105 10.31 6.09 -5.65
N ARG A 106 10.90 5.32 -4.74
CA ARG A 106 12.12 4.53 -5.01
C ARG A 106 11.92 3.50 -6.12
N LEU A 107 10.73 2.89 -6.20
CA LEU A 107 10.39 1.99 -7.33
C LEU A 107 10.44 2.74 -8.67
N GLY A 108 9.89 3.97 -8.73
CA GLY A 108 9.97 4.82 -9.91
C GLY A 108 11.41 5.19 -10.30
N GLU A 109 12.26 5.54 -9.32
CA GLU A 109 13.68 5.82 -9.55
C GLU A 109 14.45 4.62 -10.08
N ASN A 110 14.23 3.44 -9.50
CA ASN A 110 14.90 2.22 -9.94
C ASN A 110 14.44 1.82 -11.34
N LEU A 111 13.14 1.96 -11.64
CA LEU A 111 12.61 1.72 -12.97
C LEU A 111 13.22 2.68 -14.00
N ALA A 112 13.44 3.95 -13.64
CA ALA A 112 14.10 4.91 -14.50
C ALA A 112 15.53 4.47 -14.90
N LYS A 113 16.27 3.88 -13.96
CA LYS A 113 17.62 3.35 -14.24
C LYS A 113 17.58 2.21 -15.24
N GLU A 114 16.59 1.32 -15.15
CA GLU A 114 16.45 0.20 -16.08
C GLU A 114 15.96 0.64 -17.47
N ILE A 115 15.01 1.58 -17.52
CA ILE A 115 14.55 2.14 -18.80
C ILE A 115 15.69 2.79 -19.57
N LYS A 116 16.52 3.61 -18.90
CA LYS A 116 17.69 4.26 -19.53
C LYS A 116 18.68 3.29 -20.15
N LYS A 117 18.73 2.04 -19.69
CA LYS A 117 19.62 1.00 -20.26
C LYS A 117 19.01 0.30 -21.47
N SER A 118 17.67 0.26 -21.55
CA SER A 118 16.98 -0.65 -22.45
C SER A 118 16.20 0.03 -23.56
N ILE A 119 15.84 1.30 -23.41
CA ILE A 119 14.96 2.02 -24.32
C ILE A 119 15.54 3.42 -24.61
N PRO A 120 15.64 3.83 -25.89
CA PRO A 120 15.96 5.20 -26.26
C PRO A 120 14.90 6.16 -25.71
N LEU A 121 15.31 7.19 -24.98
CA LEU A 121 14.37 8.11 -24.34
C LEU A 121 13.67 9.04 -25.34
N GLU A 122 14.29 9.28 -26.50
CA GLU A 122 13.72 10.01 -27.63
C GLU A 122 12.46 9.36 -28.21
N ASP A 123 12.28 8.07 -27.97
CA ASP A 123 11.08 7.33 -28.42
C ASP A 123 9.91 7.44 -27.43
N ILE A 124 10.06 8.17 -26.32
CA ILE A 124 9.02 8.30 -25.29
C ILE A 124 8.59 9.76 -25.17
N ASP A 125 7.35 10.06 -25.54
CA ASP A 125 6.79 11.41 -25.45
C ASP A 125 6.28 11.74 -24.05
N VAL A 126 5.74 10.74 -23.30
CA VAL A 126 5.09 10.98 -22.03
C VAL A 126 5.06 9.75 -21.11
N VAL A 127 5.18 9.97 -19.84
CA VAL A 127 4.99 8.97 -18.78
C VAL A 127 3.59 9.13 -18.21
N MET A 128 2.86 8.01 -18.11
CA MET A 128 1.46 8.01 -17.70
C MET A 128 1.16 6.89 -16.71
N PRO A 129 0.53 7.20 -15.54
CA PRO A 129 0.14 6.17 -14.59
C PRO A 129 -1.16 5.49 -14.98
N ILE A 130 -1.29 4.23 -14.61
CA ILE A 130 -2.60 3.58 -14.49
C ILE A 130 -3.08 3.75 -13.05
N PRO A 131 -4.14 4.55 -12.81
CA PRO A 131 -4.52 4.94 -11.46
C PRO A 131 -5.06 3.77 -10.63
N ASP A 132 -4.89 3.83 -9.30
CA ASP A 132 -4.34 4.93 -8.50
C ASP A 132 -2.92 4.62 -7.99
N SER A 133 -2.58 3.33 -7.78
CA SER A 133 -1.39 2.87 -7.05
C SER A 133 -0.07 3.26 -7.73
N SER A 134 -0.05 3.39 -9.06
CA SER A 134 1.15 3.70 -9.81
C SER A 134 1.52 5.20 -9.86
N ARG A 135 0.65 6.10 -9.42
CA ARG A 135 0.88 7.56 -9.51
C ARG A 135 2.21 8.02 -8.92
N PRO A 136 2.56 7.67 -7.66
CA PRO A 136 3.84 8.10 -7.09
C PRO A 136 5.04 7.59 -7.87
N ALA A 137 5.02 6.33 -8.28
CA ALA A 137 6.10 5.72 -9.06
C ALA A 137 6.23 6.38 -10.45
N ALA A 138 5.12 6.61 -11.15
CA ALA A 138 5.12 7.26 -12.46
C ALA A 138 5.58 8.73 -12.40
N ALA A 139 5.16 9.47 -11.38
CA ALA A 139 5.61 10.85 -11.19
C ALA A 139 7.12 10.92 -10.96
N GLN A 140 7.66 10.04 -10.11
CA GLN A 140 9.10 9.99 -9.83
C GLN A 140 9.89 9.48 -11.05
N LEU A 141 9.35 8.50 -11.79
CA LEU A 141 9.91 8.03 -13.05
C LEU A 141 10.03 9.17 -14.06
N ALA A 142 8.94 9.90 -14.30
CA ALA A 142 8.92 11.03 -15.24
C ALA A 142 9.98 12.07 -14.87
N LYS A 143 10.06 12.43 -13.57
CA LYS A 143 11.09 13.33 -13.05
C LYS A 143 12.51 12.81 -13.31
N ALA A 144 12.78 11.53 -13.02
CA ALA A 144 14.10 10.92 -13.17
C ALA A 144 14.54 10.77 -14.65
N LEU A 145 13.58 10.64 -15.56
CA LEU A 145 13.83 10.58 -17.01
C LEU A 145 13.79 11.95 -17.68
N ASN A 146 13.39 13.00 -16.96
CA ASN A 146 13.11 14.34 -17.52
C ASN A 146 12.08 14.31 -18.66
N LEU A 147 11.03 13.52 -18.48
CA LEU A 147 9.92 13.37 -19.41
C LEU A 147 8.64 13.99 -18.85
N PRO A 148 7.72 14.46 -19.71
CA PRO A 148 6.41 14.94 -19.26
C PRO A 148 5.63 13.85 -18.52
N TYR A 149 4.97 14.24 -17.41
CA TYR A 149 3.97 13.42 -16.72
C TYR A 149 2.57 13.87 -17.10
N ARG A 150 1.72 12.93 -17.48
CA ARG A 150 0.30 13.20 -17.80
C ARG A 150 -0.60 12.12 -17.24
N GLU A 151 -1.80 12.51 -16.83
CA GLU A 151 -2.86 11.57 -16.43
C GLU A 151 -3.81 11.35 -17.61
N GLY A 152 -3.70 10.20 -18.26
CA GLY A 152 -4.56 9.86 -19.42
C GLY A 152 -5.76 8.99 -19.06
N PHE A 153 -5.88 8.54 -17.82
CA PHE A 153 -6.97 7.68 -17.38
C PHE A 153 -7.77 8.29 -16.23
N ILE A 154 -9.09 8.22 -16.35
CA ILE A 154 -10.00 8.52 -15.23
C ILE A 154 -10.53 7.20 -14.67
N LYS A 155 -10.33 6.98 -13.37
CA LYS A 155 -10.82 5.80 -12.67
C LYS A 155 -12.21 6.04 -12.09
N ASN A 156 -13.14 5.16 -12.42
CA ASN A 156 -14.42 5.10 -11.74
C ASN A 156 -14.26 4.41 -10.38
N ARG A 157 -14.40 5.17 -9.29
CA ARG A 157 -14.21 4.69 -7.92
C ARG A 157 -15.33 3.76 -7.44
N TYR A 158 -16.48 3.78 -8.10
CA TYR A 158 -17.62 2.92 -7.76
C TYR A 158 -17.52 1.50 -8.35
N VAL A 159 -16.55 1.26 -9.24
CA VAL A 159 -16.27 -0.07 -9.78
C VAL A 159 -15.17 -0.72 -8.96
N GLY A 160 -15.49 -1.86 -8.34
CA GLY A 160 -14.57 -2.63 -7.49
C GLY A 160 -13.40 -3.29 -8.26
N ARG A 161 -12.77 -4.30 -7.66
CA ARG A 161 -11.66 -5.04 -8.25
C ARG A 161 -12.12 -5.78 -9.51
N THR A 162 -11.37 -5.66 -10.62
CA THR A 162 -11.77 -6.16 -11.94
C THR A 162 -10.97 -7.38 -12.41
N PHE A 163 -9.69 -7.47 -12.06
CA PHE A 163 -8.79 -8.51 -12.57
C PHE A 163 -8.95 -9.88 -11.89
N ILE A 164 -9.65 -9.93 -10.76
CA ILE A 164 -9.97 -11.17 -10.04
C ILE A 164 -11.22 -11.89 -10.60
N MET A 165 -11.91 -11.28 -11.58
CA MET A 165 -13.11 -11.86 -12.17
C MET A 165 -12.76 -13.00 -13.12
N PRO A 166 -13.51 -14.12 -13.10
CA PRO A 166 -13.29 -15.22 -14.03
C PRO A 166 -13.71 -14.81 -15.45
N GLY A 167 -12.95 -15.29 -16.44
CA GLY A 167 -13.26 -15.08 -17.85
C GLY A 167 -12.80 -13.73 -18.42
N GLN A 168 -12.15 -13.79 -19.59
CA GLN A 168 -11.55 -12.61 -20.24
C GLN A 168 -12.58 -11.59 -20.73
N ALA A 169 -13.75 -12.05 -21.19
CA ALA A 169 -14.82 -11.15 -21.65
C ALA A 169 -15.36 -10.27 -20.51
N VAL A 170 -15.57 -10.87 -19.33
CA VAL A 170 -16.05 -10.16 -18.13
C VAL A 170 -14.99 -9.17 -17.67
N ARG A 171 -13.72 -9.57 -17.63
CA ARG A 171 -12.60 -8.66 -17.29
C ARG A 171 -12.51 -7.45 -18.21
N LYS A 172 -12.57 -7.64 -19.54
CA LYS A 172 -12.56 -6.55 -20.54
C LYS A 172 -13.72 -5.57 -20.33
N LYS A 173 -14.94 -6.08 -20.08
CA LYS A 173 -16.12 -5.24 -19.81
C LYS A 173 -15.92 -4.42 -18.52
N SER A 174 -15.48 -5.06 -17.45
CA SER A 174 -15.24 -4.41 -16.15
C SER A 174 -14.15 -3.35 -16.23
N VAL A 175 -13.05 -3.62 -16.96
CA VAL A 175 -11.97 -2.62 -17.16
C VAL A 175 -12.49 -1.38 -17.91
N ARG A 176 -13.29 -1.56 -18.95
CA ARG A 176 -13.91 -0.43 -19.69
C ARG A 176 -14.82 0.43 -18.82
N GLN A 177 -15.53 -0.17 -17.87
CA GLN A 177 -16.37 0.56 -16.92
C GLN A 177 -15.55 1.28 -15.84
N LYS A 178 -14.37 0.73 -15.52
CA LYS A 178 -13.50 1.23 -14.45
C LYS A 178 -12.54 2.31 -14.90
N LEU A 179 -11.96 2.17 -16.09
CA LEU A 179 -10.95 3.07 -16.62
C LEU A 179 -11.44 3.69 -17.93
N ASN A 180 -11.60 5.00 -17.93
CA ASN A 180 -11.90 5.77 -19.12
C ASN A 180 -10.63 6.49 -19.59
N ALA A 181 -10.24 6.26 -20.85
CA ALA A 181 -9.11 6.92 -21.48
C ALA A 181 -9.51 8.28 -22.07
N MET A 182 -8.71 9.30 -21.80
CA MET A 182 -8.87 10.63 -22.41
C MET A 182 -8.12 10.65 -23.76
N ALA A 183 -8.85 10.55 -24.88
CA ALA A 183 -8.28 10.40 -26.21
C ALA A 183 -7.21 11.45 -26.58
N ILE A 184 -7.34 12.67 -26.09
CA ILE A 184 -6.38 13.76 -26.31
C ILE A 184 -4.98 13.46 -25.77
N GLU A 185 -4.89 12.66 -24.72
CA GLU A 185 -3.62 12.30 -24.10
C GLU A 185 -2.91 11.12 -24.78
N PHE A 186 -3.60 10.42 -25.68
CA PHE A 186 -3.08 9.23 -26.35
C PHE A 186 -2.76 9.45 -27.83
N LYS A 187 -3.50 10.36 -28.47
CA LYS A 187 -3.41 10.56 -29.91
C LYS A 187 -2.01 11.03 -30.31
N ASP A 188 -1.40 10.33 -31.27
CA ASP A 188 -0.10 10.63 -31.88
C ASP A 188 1.06 10.75 -30.86
N LYS A 189 1.04 9.91 -29.78
CA LYS A 189 2.07 9.89 -28.73
C LYS A 189 2.58 8.48 -28.47
N ASN A 190 3.86 8.38 -28.26
CA ASN A 190 4.52 7.19 -27.72
C ASN A 190 4.51 7.25 -26.19
N LEU A 191 3.92 6.25 -25.55
CA LEU A 191 3.61 6.29 -24.13
C LEU A 191 4.46 5.30 -23.33
N SER A 192 5.00 5.75 -22.22
CA SER A 192 5.43 4.87 -21.14
C SER A 192 4.32 4.75 -20.13
N LEU A 193 3.60 3.61 -20.14
CA LEU A 193 2.51 3.32 -19.20
C LEU A 193 3.04 2.59 -17.98
N ILE A 194 2.82 3.19 -16.81
CA ILE A 194 3.23 2.62 -15.54
C ILE A 194 2.01 2.04 -14.84
N HIS A 195 2.07 0.74 -14.66
CA HIS A 195 1.11 0.05 -13.82
C HIS A 195 1.86 -0.94 -12.93
N ILE A 196 1.25 -1.29 -11.83
CA ILE A 196 1.81 -2.23 -10.86
C ILE A 196 0.94 -3.46 -10.80
#